data_b2a9bf8ea3fbf2822604eeda631503b0
#
_entry.id   b2a9bf8ea3fbf2822604eeda631503b0
#
_cell.length_a   1.000
_cell.length_b   1.000
_cell.length_c   1.000
_cell.angle_alpha   90.00
_cell.angle_beta   90.00
_cell.angle_gamma   90.00
#
_symmetry.space_group_name_H-M   'P 1'
#
loop_
_entity.id
_entity.type
_entity.pdbx_description
1 polymer ?
#
loop_
_entity_poly.entity_id
_entity_poly.type
_entity_poly.pdbx_seq_one_letter_code
_entity_poly.pdbx_strand_id
1 'polypeptide(L)'
;MTEMRAALPIPLPPLVEVNRNGRGTLTSDARYRLLLEVFHSTRGTLDLHETLDRLLDAVQLLVPFDAAGIFVLREEMSPPRQGGLVEQIAGVSWRGFPPRSPATDPMLREGRGIVGHVIRSGEVVNAPDVRIDPWYVQGRVATRSELAVPIQLDGRTIGALNLESDLTAAFRTKDVEVLRFFAEATAIAVEKAMLHERLTSAGHLERQLRTAQQVQERLLPTTLPDVPGHELAGLCLPSARVGGDYFDVVPIPGGQLGIVVADVSGHGLPAAIIMSAFRALVRTCLRAGQSLDEIAQTLDRELPDTTAGNAFVTAVLAMFDPASGRFRYVNCGHHPPLLDRPGRSPQWLDQGGPLLGLIDGARFEVGEIVLAPEDQLVIFTDGIVEARSPAGAWFGADRLAELVASGRAQRAREVVENVVIEARGFAGVQGLEDDVTLVLLRRRT
;
A
#
# COMPACT_ATOMS: atom_id res chain seq x y z
N MET A 1 -45.54 36.56 22.05
CA MET A 1 -44.46 37.36 22.69
C MET A 1 -44.28 36.79 24.07
N THR A 2 -43.29 35.95 24.27
CA THR A 2 -42.94 35.38 25.57
C THR A 2 -41.44 35.63 25.70
N GLU A 3 -41.10 36.58 26.56
CA GLU A 3 -39.72 36.98 26.86
C GLU A 3 -38.95 35.81 27.47
N MET A 4 -37.90 35.37 26.77
CA MET A 4 -36.89 34.48 27.31
C MET A 4 -35.98 35.27 28.24
N ARG A 5 -36.16 35.13 29.56
CA ARG A 5 -35.24 35.66 30.56
C ARG A 5 -33.87 35.07 30.39
N ALA A 6 -32.91 35.91 30.02
CA ALA A 6 -31.49 35.57 30.03
C ALA A 6 -31.07 35.21 31.46
N ALA A 7 -30.60 34.02 31.70
CA ALA A 7 -30.00 33.60 32.94
C ALA A 7 -28.70 34.40 33.13
N LEU A 8 -28.59 35.10 34.27
CA LEU A 8 -27.37 35.78 34.70
C LEU A 8 -26.21 34.77 34.79
N PRO A 9 -25.02 35.11 34.31
CA PRO A 9 -23.87 34.24 34.44
C PRO A 9 -23.52 34.06 35.92
N ILE A 10 -23.45 32.80 36.36
CA ILE A 10 -22.96 32.43 37.70
C ILE A 10 -21.52 32.96 37.81
N PRO A 11 -21.18 33.75 38.85
CA PRO A 11 -19.82 34.24 39.03
C PRO A 11 -18.88 33.05 39.21
N LEU A 12 -17.89 32.94 38.34
CA LEU A 12 -16.88 31.90 38.38
C LEU A 12 -16.04 32.06 39.66
N PRO A 13 -15.82 31.00 40.46
CA PRO A 13 -14.97 31.07 41.64
C PRO A 13 -13.52 31.42 41.21
N PRO A 14 -12.73 32.04 42.13
CA PRO A 14 -11.36 32.43 41.81
C PRO A 14 -10.52 31.21 41.42
N LEU A 15 -9.79 31.34 40.33
CA LEU A 15 -8.96 30.26 39.77
C LEU A 15 -7.77 29.91 40.69
N VAL A 16 -7.38 30.81 41.61
CA VAL A 16 -6.22 30.65 42.47
C VAL A 16 -6.59 31.01 43.90
N GLU A 17 -6.37 30.08 44.85
CA GLU A 17 -6.34 30.37 46.27
C GLU A 17 -4.92 30.71 46.70
N VAL A 18 -4.71 31.89 47.23
CA VAL A 18 -3.42 32.33 47.80
C VAL A 18 -3.33 31.87 49.24
N ASN A 19 -2.41 30.96 49.56
CA ASN A 19 -2.20 30.54 50.95
C ASN A 19 -1.41 31.62 51.72
N ARG A 20 -1.35 31.51 53.08
CA ARG A 20 -0.70 32.46 53.98
C ARG A 20 0.79 32.77 53.66
N ASN A 21 1.43 32.00 52.76
CA ASN A 21 2.81 32.18 52.33
C ASN A 21 2.93 32.82 50.93
N GLY A 22 1.84 33.40 50.37
CA GLY A 22 1.87 34.09 49.07
C GLY A 22 1.97 33.17 47.83
N ARG A 23 1.91 31.85 48.00
CA ARG A 23 1.89 30.91 46.87
C ARG A 23 0.45 30.61 46.50
N GLY A 24 0.08 30.93 45.26
CA GLY A 24 -1.20 30.57 44.67
C GLY A 24 -1.26 29.07 44.42
N THR A 25 -2.29 28.38 44.95
CA THR A 25 -2.64 27.03 44.58
C THR A 25 -3.94 27.08 43.81
N LEU A 26 -3.96 26.40 42.63
CA LEU A 26 -5.18 26.24 41.85
C LEU A 26 -6.24 25.50 42.70
N THR A 27 -7.48 25.98 42.66
CA THR A 27 -8.60 25.26 43.27
C THR A 27 -8.84 23.94 42.54
N SER A 28 -9.48 22.97 43.20
CA SER A 28 -9.82 21.69 42.56
C SER A 28 -10.62 21.87 41.26
N ASP A 29 -11.54 22.85 41.26
CA ASP A 29 -12.34 23.23 40.08
C ASP A 29 -11.47 23.82 38.93
N ALA A 30 -10.48 24.64 39.28
CA ALA A 30 -9.57 25.23 38.32
C ALA A 30 -8.66 24.17 37.67
N ARG A 31 -8.20 23.19 38.48
CA ARG A 31 -7.45 22.02 37.98
C ARG A 31 -8.29 21.17 37.04
N TYR A 32 -9.54 20.89 37.41
CA TYR A 32 -10.44 20.10 36.57
C TYR A 32 -10.76 20.81 35.24
N ARG A 33 -10.98 22.12 35.26
CA ARG A 33 -11.18 22.91 34.02
C ARG A 33 -9.95 22.92 33.15
N LEU A 34 -8.76 23.09 33.72
CA LEU A 34 -7.50 23.04 32.93
C LEU A 34 -7.28 21.69 32.30
N LEU A 35 -7.60 20.62 33.04
CA LEU A 35 -7.54 19.23 32.46
C LEU A 35 -8.52 19.06 31.29
N LEU A 36 -9.75 19.59 31.42
CA LEU A 36 -10.71 19.58 30.32
C LEU A 36 -10.27 20.47 29.16
N GLU A 37 -9.65 21.60 29.40
CA GLU A 37 -9.17 22.53 28.38
C GLU A 37 -7.99 21.92 27.60
N VAL A 38 -7.08 21.24 28.29
CA VAL A 38 -6.00 20.43 27.67
C VAL A 38 -6.60 19.34 26.81
N PHE A 39 -7.60 18.60 27.30
CA PHE A 39 -8.29 17.57 26.55
C PHE A 39 -9.02 18.11 25.30
N HIS A 40 -9.57 19.33 25.39
CA HIS A 40 -10.18 20.02 24.26
C HIS A 40 -9.13 20.56 23.27
N SER A 41 -7.99 21.05 23.76
CA SER A 41 -6.94 21.60 22.90
C SER A 41 -6.25 20.52 22.05
N THR A 42 -6.15 19.27 22.53
CA THR A 42 -5.66 18.13 21.73
C THR A 42 -6.58 17.76 20.56
N ARG A 43 -7.82 18.25 20.55
CA ARG A 43 -8.76 18.06 19.43
C ARG A 43 -8.51 19.00 18.25
N GLY A 44 -7.85 20.14 18.45
CA GLY A 44 -7.77 21.22 17.47
C GLY A 44 -6.61 21.14 16.49
N THR A 45 -5.52 20.43 16.82
CA THR A 45 -4.35 20.29 15.94
C THR A 45 -4.05 18.82 15.63
N LEU A 46 -3.52 18.58 14.44
CA LEU A 46 -3.01 17.29 13.99
C LEU A 46 -1.48 17.23 14.05
N ASP A 47 -0.83 18.37 14.39
CA ASP A 47 0.62 18.41 14.60
C ASP A 47 0.95 17.86 15.99
N LEU A 48 1.69 16.74 15.99
CA LEU A 48 2.08 16.05 17.21
C LEU A 48 3.00 16.93 18.07
N HIS A 49 3.97 17.62 17.45
CA HIS A 49 4.90 18.48 18.19
C HIS A 49 4.17 19.62 18.91
N GLU A 50 3.29 20.31 18.20
CA GLU A 50 2.49 21.38 18.79
C GLU A 50 1.63 20.86 19.94
N THR A 51 1.06 19.65 19.79
CA THR A 51 0.26 19.02 20.85
C THR A 51 1.10 18.68 22.07
N LEU A 52 2.28 18.09 21.89
CA LEU A 52 3.19 17.74 22.98
C LEU A 52 3.71 18.98 23.71
N ASP A 53 4.01 20.04 22.97
CA ASP A 53 4.42 21.32 23.55
C ASP A 53 3.33 21.94 24.46
N ARG A 54 2.09 21.94 23.99
CA ARG A 54 0.94 22.41 24.77
C ARG A 54 0.70 21.55 26.01
N LEU A 55 0.91 20.23 25.92
CA LEU A 55 0.80 19.33 27.05
C LEU A 55 1.86 19.64 28.12
N LEU A 56 3.13 19.89 27.73
CA LEU A 56 4.18 20.30 28.68
C LEU A 56 3.88 21.65 29.35
N ASP A 57 3.40 22.63 28.58
CA ASP A 57 3.02 23.95 29.12
C ASP A 57 1.88 23.82 30.16
N ALA A 58 0.92 22.93 29.92
CA ALA A 58 -0.16 22.64 30.85
C ALA A 58 0.32 21.87 32.09
N VAL A 59 1.25 20.94 31.98
CA VAL A 59 1.88 20.28 33.13
C VAL A 59 2.55 21.30 34.03
N GLN A 60 3.26 22.31 33.48
CA GLN A 60 3.97 23.34 34.26
C GLN A 60 3.07 24.16 35.12
N LEU A 61 1.80 24.36 34.73
CA LEU A 61 0.80 25.08 35.54
C LEU A 61 0.35 24.28 36.76
N LEU A 62 0.46 22.96 36.77
CA LEU A 62 -0.01 22.06 37.81
C LEU A 62 1.11 21.50 38.67
N VAL A 63 2.24 21.18 38.10
CA VAL A 63 3.40 20.62 38.77
C VAL A 63 4.62 21.45 38.42
N PRO A 64 5.18 22.21 39.33
CA PRO A 64 6.39 22.99 39.10
C PRO A 64 7.56 22.08 38.82
N PHE A 65 8.31 22.39 37.76
CA PHE A 65 9.54 21.69 37.35
C PHE A 65 10.57 22.69 36.81
N ASP A 66 11.84 22.30 36.78
CA ASP A 66 12.94 23.06 36.20
C ASP A 66 13.28 22.57 34.79
N ALA A 67 13.03 21.29 34.53
CA ALA A 67 13.12 20.70 33.17
C ALA A 67 12.06 19.58 33.01
N ALA A 68 11.61 19.38 31.80
CA ALA A 68 10.64 18.34 31.47
C ALA A 68 10.82 17.83 30.03
N GLY A 69 10.45 16.59 29.77
CA GLY A 69 10.48 16.01 28.43
C GLY A 69 9.35 15.00 28.17
N ILE A 70 8.84 14.99 26.95
CA ILE A 70 7.97 13.95 26.40
C ILE A 70 8.73 13.21 25.31
N PHE A 71 8.87 11.92 25.46
CA PHE A 71 9.58 11.02 24.56
C PHE A 71 8.60 9.98 24.03
N VAL A 72 8.47 9.85 22.70
CA VAL A 72 7.55 8.92 22.06
C VAL A 72 8.34 8.02 21.09
N LEU A 73 8.05 6.73 21.10
CA LEU A 73 8.66 5.75 20.21
C LEU A 73 7.89 5.63 18.90
N ARG A 74 8.57 5.36 17.79
CA ARG A 74 7.93 5.00 16.53
C ARG A 74 7.41 3.57 16.59
N GLU A 75 6.17 3.35 16.16
CA GLU A 75 5.52 2.04 16.15
C GLU A 75 6.01 1.11 15.02
N GLU A 76 6.72 1.64 14.02
CA GLU A 76 7.09 0.92 12.78
C GLU A 76 8.33 0.02 12.86
N MET A 77 8.80 -0.35 14.03
CA MET A 77 9.95 -1.24 14.10
C MET A 77 9.54 -2.66 14.52
N SER A 78 9.19 -3.48 13.53
CA SER A 78 9.28 -4.94 13.56
C SER A 78 10.72 -5.34 13.22
N PRO A 79 11.23 -6.35 13.79
CA PRO A 79 11.72 -6.67 15.10
C PRO A 79 12.90 -5.76 15.51
N PRO A 80 13.40 -5.81 16.75
CA PRO A 80 14.43 -4.87 17.22
C PRO A 80 15.70 -5.05 16.38
N ARG A 81 15.94 -4.10 15.46
CA ARG A 81 17.29 -3.96 14.90
C ARG A 81 18.19 -3.53 16.04
N GLN A 82 19.44 -4.02 16.05
CA GLN A 82 20.51 -3.63 16.98
C GLN A 82 20.85 -2.13 16.78
N GLY A 83 19.93 -1.24 17.14
CA GLY A 83 20.06 0.21 17.08
C GLY A 83 19.57 0.82 18.38
N GLY A 84 20.13 1.94 18.79
CA GLY A 84 19.74 2.63 20.03
C GLY A 84 18.32 3.20 19.97
N LEU A 85 17.77 3.56 21.13
CA LEU A 85 16.40 4.08 21.31
C LEU A 85 16.07 5.30 20.42
N VAL A 86 17.06 6.07 20.02
CA VAL A 86 16.90 7.30 19.22
C VAL A 86 16.30 7.06 17.83
N GLU A 87 16.63 5.94 17.19
CA GLU A 87 16.05 5.60 15.88
C GLU A 87 14.56 5.23 15.98
N GLN A 88 14.08 5.08 17.22
CA GLN A 88 12.71 4.69 17.53
C GLN A 88 11.82 5.87 18.00
N ILE A 89 12.40 7.07 18.22
CA ILE A 89 11.65 8.20 18.73
C ILE A 89 10.94 8.93 17.59
N ALA A 90 9.60 9.02 17.67
CA ALA A 90 8.75 9.67 16.69
C ALA A 90 8.51 11.16 17.01
N GLY A 91 8.48 11.53 18.27
CA GLY A 91 8.24 12.89 18.69
C GLY A 91 8.93 13.17 20.01
N VAL A 92 9.47 14.36 20.14
CA VAL A 92 10.13 14.80 21.37
C VAL A 92 9.77 16.26 21.60
N SER A 93 9.30 16.56 22.81
CA SER A 93 9.13 17.92 23.29
C SER A 93 9.82 18.05 24.62
N TRP A 94 10.55 19.15 24.86
CA TRP A 94 11.25 19.38 26.12
C TRP A 94 11.28 20.87 26.52
N ARG A 95 11.45 21.09 27.81
CA ARG A 95 11.63 22.41 28.44
C ARG A 95 12.82 22.34 29.42
N GLY A 96 13.55 23.44 29.60
CA GLY A 96 14.59 23.56 30.61
C GLY A 96 15.89 22.81 30.36
N PHE A 97 15.99 22.05 29.26
CA PHE A 97 17.23 21.42 28.82
C PHE A 97 18.00 22.34 27.87
N PRO A 98 19.36 22.24 27.86
CA PRO A 98 20.14 22.90 26.83
C PRO A 98 19.75 22.34 25.44
N PRO A 99 19.99 23.10 24.35
CA PRO A 99 19.72 22.62 23.01
C PRO A 99 20.42 21.28 22.77
N ARG A 100 19.65 20.25 22.49
CA ARG A 100 20.12 18.88 22.19
C ARG A 100 19.40 18.35 20.96
N SER A 101 20.09 17.53 20.18
CA SER A 101 19.44 16.76 19.16
C SER A 101 19.16 15.34 19.68
N PRO A 102 17.94 14.80 19.54
CA PRO A 102 17.64 13.42 19.90
C PRO A 102 18.61 12.43 19.25
N ALA A 103 19.07 12.75 18.04
CA ALA A 103 20.03 11.92 17.30
C ALA A 103 21.43 11.88 17.93
N THR A 104 21.78 12.82 18.76
CA THR A 104 23.13 12.93 19.37
C THR A 104 23.14 12.69 20.88
N ASP A 105 21.99 12.51 21.53
CA ASP A 105 21.90 12.27 22.97
C ASP A 105 22.21 10.79 23.29
N PRO A 106 23.35 10.49 23.95
CA PRO A 106 23.73 9.10 24.26
C PRO A 106 22.72 8.38 25.17
N MET A 107 22.00 9.12 26.03
CA MET A 107 21.02 8.56 26.96
C MET A 107 19.81 7.97 26.23
N LEU A 108 19.34 8.67 25.20
CA LEU A 108 18.24 8.19 24.38
C LEU A 108 18.66 7.05 23.46
N ARG A 109 19.88 7.14 22.87
CA ARG A 109 20.42 6.10 21.98
C ARG A 109 20.58 4.73 22.64
N GLU A 110 20.99 4.69 23.90
CA GLU A 110 21.27 3.45 24.62
C GLU A 110 20.11 2.99 25.50
N GLY A 111 19.00 3.76 25.54
CA GLY A 111 17.89 3.50 26.45
C GLY A 111 18.31 3.55 27.93
N ARG A 112 19.34 4.35 28.23
CA ARG A 112 19.85 4.53 29.59
C ARG A 112 19.12 5.66 30.30
N GLY A 113 19.34 5.77 31.59
CA GLY A 113 18.69 6.77 32.41
C GLY A 113 17.29 6.33 32.88
N ILE A 114 16.68 7.16 33.73
CA ILE A 114 15.35 6.94 34.32
C ILE A 114 14.29 6.83 33.20
N VAL A 115 14.32 7.71 32.21
CA VAL A 115 13.41 7.67 31.06
C VAL A 115 13.50 6.33 30.31
N GLY A 116 14.72 5.87 30.02
CA GLY A 116 14.91 4.58 29.34
C GLY A 116 14.46 3.38 30.19
N HIS A 117 14.63 3.46 31.51
CA HIS A 117 14.12 2.44 32.42
C HIS A 117 12.59 2.40 32.41
N VAL A 118 11.92 3.54 32.56
CA VAL A 118 10.45 3.68 32.50
C VAL A 118 9.88 3.15 31.18
N ILE A 119 10.52 3.45 30.06
CA ILE A 119 10.06 2.94 28.74
C ILE A 119 10.14 1.41 28.69
N ARG A 120 11.19 0.80 29.22
CA ARG A 120 11.37 -0.67 29.18
C ARG A 120 10.51 -1.41 30.20
N SER A 121 10.40 -0.88 31.45
CA SER A 121 9.67 -1.55 32.53
C SER A 121 8.17 -1.28 32.47
N GLY A 122 7.74 -0.15 31.92
CA GLY A 122 6.37 0.34 32.01
C GLY A 122 6.00 0.81 33.43
N GLU A 123 6.98 0.99 34.32
CA GLU A 123 6.77 1.39 35.70
C GLU A 123 7.14 2.86 35.93
N VAL A 124 6.45 3.47 36.89
CA VAL A 124 6.76 4.86 37.29
C VAL A 124 8.00 4.89 38.16
N VAL A 125 8.87 5.84 37.91
CA VAL A 125 10.01 6.16 38.77
C VAL A 125 9.86 7.57 39.33
N ASN A 126 9.88 7.66 40.67
CA ASN A 126 9.99 8.95 41.40
C ASN A 126 11.26 8.92 42.23
N ALA A 127 12.34 9.49 41.69
CA ALA A 127 13.65 9.56 42.31
C ALA A 127 13.75 10.87 43.16
N PRO A 128 13.67 10.78 44.50
CA PRO A 128 13.72 11.96 45.34
C PRO A 128 15.11 12.58 45.41
N ASP A 129 16.16 11.81 45.16
CA ASP A 129 17.53 12.26 44.99
C ASP A 129 18.21 11.45 43.89
N VAL A 130 18.40 12.06 42.72
CA VAL A 130 19.00 11.41 41.56
C VAL A 130 20.45 10.94 41.76
N ARG A 131 21.15 11.49 42.75
CA ARG A 131 22.56 11.13 43.03
C ARG A 131 22.73 9.74 43.60
N ILE A 132 21.66 9.19 44.17
CA ILE A 132 21.63 7.84 44.74
C ILE A 132 20.74 6.87 43.97
N ASP A 133 20.08 7.35 42.91
CA ASP A 133 19.22 6.51 42.09
C ASP A 133 20.05 5.67 41.11
N PRO A 134 19.84 4.35 41.05
CA PRO A 134 20.68 3.44 40.23
C PRO A 134 20.44 3.62 38.72
N TRP A 135 19.33 4.17 38.32
CA TRP A 135 18.96 4.35 36.92
C TRP A 135 19.34 5.72 36.38
N TYR A 136 19.66 6.68 37.27
CA TYR A 136 19.93 8.05 36.83
C TYR A 136 21.19 8.16 35.98
N VAL A 137 21.07 8.84 34.84
CA VAL A 137 22.21 9.28 34.03
C VAL A 137 22.14 10.79 33.91
N GLN A 138 23.22 11.47 34.26
CA GLN A 138 23.25 12.93 34.34
C GLN A 138 23.01 13.56 32.96
N GLY A 139 21.80 14.12 32.80
CA GLY A 139 21.42 14.90 31.63
C GLY A 139 21.58 16.40 31.84
N ARG A 140 21.32 16.86 33.07
CA ARG A 140 21.39 18.26 33.50
C ARG A 140 22.11 18.34 34.85
N VAL A 141 23.10 19.21 34.94
CA VAL A 141 23.98 19.31 36.14
C VAL A 141 23.21 19.72 37.40
N ALA A 142 22.19 20.57 37.23
CA ALA A 142 21.42 21.12 38.33
C ALA A 142 20.39 20.16 38.91
N THR A 143 19.99 19.10 38.20
CA THR A 143 18.94 18.17 38.60
C THR A 143 19.26 17.47 39.92
N ARG A 144 18.29 17.43 40.83
CA ARG A 144 18.38 16.78 42.13
C ARG A 144 17.27 15.77 42.38
N SER A 145 16.09 15.92 41.76
CA SER A 145 15.04 14.89 41.74
C SER A 145 14.42 14.78 40.36
N GLU A 146 13.92 13.60 40.06
CA GLU A 146 13.28 13.28 38.76
C GLU A 146 12.03 12.43 39.00
N LEU A 147 10.95 12.76 38.30
CA LEU A 147 9.74 11.96 38.21
C LEU A 147 9.50 11.60 36.76
N ALA A 148 9.43 10.30 36.46
CA ALA A 148 9.10 9.81 35.11
C ALA A 148 7.95 8.81 35.15
N VAL A 149 7.03 8.93 34.20
CA VAL A 149 5.87 8.05 34.03
C VAL A 149 5.83 7.48 32.62
N PRO A 150 5.39 6.22 32.44
CA PRO A 150 5.23 5.65 31.12
C PRO A 150 4.03 6.27 30.39
N ILE A 151 4.16 6.46 29.09
CA ILE A 151 3.06 6.72 28.17
C ILE A 151 2.67 5.35 27.59
N GLN A 152 1.43 4.93 27.86
CA GLN A 152 0.96 3.60 27.49
C GLN A 152 -0.25 3.67 26.55
N LEU A 153 -0.25 2.84 25.52
CA LEU A 153 -1.36 2.65 24.59
C LEU A 153 -1.61 1.13 24.46
N ASP A 154 -2.84 0.70 24.71
CA ASP A 154 -3.26 -0.72 24.67
C ASP A 154 -2.34 -1.66 25.47
N GLY A 155 -1.90 -1.20 26.64
CA GLY A 155 -1.02 -1.98 27.54
C GLY A 155 0.45 -2.03 27.12
N ARG A 156 0.84 -1.36 26.06
CA ARG A 156 2.24 -1.23 25.60
C ARG A 156 2.78 0.16 25.97
N THR A 157 4.00 0.21 26.43
CA THR A 157 4.69 1.50 26.65
C THR A 157 5.17 2.04 25.30
N ILE A 158 4.62 3.19 24.90
CA ILE A 158 4.97 3.88 23.64
C ILE A 158 5.88 5.08 23.87
N GLY A 159 6.21 5.39 25.15
CA GLY A 159 7.03 6.53 25.49
C GLY A 159 7.12 6.76 26.97
N ALA A 160 7.66 7.92 27.33
CA ALA A 160 7.71 8.39 28.72
C ALA A 160 7.58 9.93 28.80
N LEU A 161 7.03 10.39 29.89
CA LEU A 161 6.97 11.79 30.30
C LEU A 161 7.77 11.96 31.57
N ASN A 162 8.80 12.83 31.57
CA ASN A 162 9.61 13.11 32.75
C ASN A 162 9.58 14.59 33.17
N LEU A 163 9.75 14.82 34.48
CA LEU A 163 9.96 16.11 35.11
C LEU A 163 11.23 16.04 35.93
N GLU A 164 12.03 17.10 35.86
CA GLU A 164 13.24 17.26 36.69
C GLU A 164 13.17 18.51 37.53
N SER A 165 13.75 18.47 38.74
CA SER A 165 13.85 19.63 39.61
C SER A 165 15.27 19.78 40.21
N ASP A 166 15.65 21.05 40.45
CA ASP A 166 16.89 21.44 41.12
C ASP A 166 16.82 21.23 42.65
N LEU A 167 15.65 20.85 43.17
CA LEU A 167 15.41 20.52 44.55
C LEU A 167 15.28 19.02 44.77
N THR A 168 15.80 18.50 45.87
CA THR A 168 15.54 17.12 46.30
C THR A 168 14.09 16.94 46.75
N ALA A 169 13.52 15.77 46.56
CA ALA A 169 12.15 15.40 46.94
C ALA A 169 11.08 16.43 46.48
N ALA A 170 11.26 16.99 45.28
CA ALA A 170 10.37 17.98 44.73
C ALA A 170 8.98 17.41 44.38
N PHE A 171 8.93 16.14 43.97
CA PHE A 171 7.70 15.52 43.48
C PHE A 171 7.06 14.61 44.54
N ARG A 172 5.75 14.80 44.77
CA ARG A 172 4.94 14.06 45.76
C ARG A 172 4.00 13.08 45.02
N THR A 173 3.34 12.20 45.76
CA THR A 173 2.38 11.23 45.23
C THR A 173 1.29 11.88 44.36
N LYS A 174 0.78 13.04 44.77
CA LYS A 174 -0.21 13.81 43.97
C LYS A 174 0.34 14.28 42.60
N ASP A 175 1.64 14.55 42.52
CA ASP A 175 2.28 14.99 41.28
C ASP A 175 2.46 13.80 40.33
N VAL A 176 2.65 12.61 40.87
CA VAL A 176 2.63 11.33 40.11
C VAL A 176 1.25 11.11 39.46
N GLU A 177 0.15 11.32 40.21
CA GLU A 177 -1.21 11.16 39.68
C GLU A 177 -1.50 12.16 38.58
N VAL A 178 -1.10 13.42 38.74
CA VAL A 178 -1.22 14.44 37.70
C VAL A 178 -0.43 14.04 36.45
N LEU A 179 0.83 13.60 36.63
CA LEU A 179 1.69 13.26 35.51
C LEU A 179 1.19 12.02 34.76
N ARG A 180 0.64 11.03 35.45
CA ARG A 180 -0.03 9.87 34.84
C ARG A 180 -1.21 10.29 33.96
N PHE A 181 -2.05 11.22 34.43
CA PHE A 181 -3.15 11.74 33.61
C PHE A 181 -2.64 12.42 32.33
N PHE A 182 -1.56 13.20 32.41
CA PHE A 182 -0.95 13.78 31.20
C PHE A 182 -0.30 12.75 30.30
N ALA A 183 0.25 11.68 30.84
CA ALA A 183 0.75 10.57 30.05
C ALA A 183 -0.38 9.86 29.27
N GLU A 184 -1.55 9.66 29.88
CA GLU A 184 -2.75 9.14 29.21
C GLU A 184 -3.22 10.08 28.10
N ALA A 185 -3.29 11.39 28.38
CA ALA A 185 -3.65 12.40 27.37
C ALA A 185 -2.64 12.44 26.21
N THR A 186 -1.35 12.26 26.52
CA THR A 186 -0.28 12.15 25.52
C THR A 186 -0.47 10.91 24.66
N ALA A 187 -0.80 9.76 25.24
CA ALA A 187 -1.05 8.51 24.50
C ALA A 187 -2.17 8.71 23.46
N ILE A 188 -3.29 9.33 23.87
CA ILE A 188 -4.42 9.62 22.96
C ILE A 188 -4.01 10.58 21.84
N ALA A 189 -3.20 11.60 22.14
CA ALA A 189 -2.71 12.55 21.14
C ALA A 189 -1.79 11.88 20.12
N VAL A 190 -0.90 10.99 20.59
CA VAL A 190 0.01 10.22 19.76
C VAL A 190 -0.78 9.26 18.86
N GLU A 191 -1.72 8.49 19.41
CA GLU A 191 -2.58 7.57 18.66
C GLU A 191 -3.32 8.31 17.52
N LYS A 192 -3.94 9.44 17.84
CA LYS A 192 -4.64 10.26 16.84
C LYS A 192 -3.70 10.72 15.72
N ALA A 193 -2.50 11.19 16.07
CA ALA A 193 -1.51 11.63 15.06
C ALA A 193 -1.07 10.48 14.17
N MET A 194 -0.78 9.30 14.75
CA MET A 194 -0.40 8.09 14.01
C MET A 194 -1.51 7.61 13.06
N LEU A 195 -2.75 7.57 13.54
CA LEU A 195 -3.91 7.21 12.70
C LEU A 195 -4.09 8.21 11.54
N HIS A 196 -3.92 9.50 11.80
CA HIS A 196 -4.01 10.51 10.75
C HIS A 196 -2.91 10.37 9.71
N GLU A 197 -1.66 10.13 10.12
CA GLU A 197 -0.53 9.90 9.22
C GLU A 197 -0.76 8.66 8.35
N ARG A 198 -1.23 7.55 8.93
CA ARG A 198 -1.59 6.33 8.19
C ARG A 198 -2.68 6.59 7.15
N LEU A 199 -3.75 7.29 7.53
CA LEU A 199 -4.86 7.62 6.62
C LEU A 199 -4.41 8.54 5.48
N THR A 200 -3.57 9.53 5.76
CA THR A 200 -3.06 10.46 4.73
C THR A 200 -2.10 9.75 3.78
N SER A 201 -1.21 8.92 4.29
CA SER A 201 -0.27 8.12 3.49
C SER A 201 -0.99 7.10 2.61
N ALA A 202 -1.97 6.38 3.17
CA ALA A 202 -2.81 5.45 2.41
C ALA A 202 -3.59 6.18 1.30
N GLY A 203 -4.18 7.33 1.60
CA GLY A 203 -4.88 8.16 0.62
C GLY A 203 -3.96 8.74 -0.47
N HIS A 204 -2.70 9.01 -0.15
CA HIS A 204 -1.71 9.44 -1.14
C HIS A 204 -1.33 8.29 -2.07
N LEU A 205 -1.02 7.12 -1.51
CA LEU A 205 -0.71 5.91 -2.28
C LEU A 205 -1.88 5.52 -3.20
N GLU A 206 -3.11 5.57 -2.68
CA GLU A 206 -4.30 5.27 -3.48
C GLU A 206 -4.46 6.22 -4.67
N ARG A 207 -4.20 7.53 -4.48
CA ARG A 207 -4.22 8.49 -5.59
C ARG A 207 -3.14 8.21 -6.63
N GLN A 208 -1.93 7.84 -6.21
CA GLN A 208 -0.86 7.46 -7.13
C GLN A 208 -1.21 6.23 -7.95
N LEU A 209 -1.75 5.17 -7.31
CA LEU A 209 -2.20 3.96 -8.00
C LEU A 209 -3.35 4.25 -8.97
N ARG A 210 -4.29 5.12 -8.62
CA ARG A 210 -5.36 5.56 -9.54
C ARG A 210 -4.82 6.28 -10.77
N THR A 211 -3.79 7.12 -10.59
CA THR A 211 -3.12 7.77 -11.71
C THR A 211 -2.39 6.75 -12.59
N ALA A 212 -1.70 5.79 -12.01
CA ALA A 212 -1.05 4.70 -12.74
C ALA A 212 -2.07 3.87 -13.55
N GLN A 213 -3.22 3.53 -12.95
CA GLN A 213 -4.32 2.86 -13.62
C GLN A 213 -4.81 3.63 -14.86
N GLN A 214 -5.06 4.95 -14.73
CA GLN A 214 -5.48 5.77 -15.85
C GLN A 214 -4.46 5.84 -16.98
N VAL A 215 -3.16 5.79 -16.65
CA VAL A 215 -2.10 5.71 -17.65
C VAL A 215 -2.13 4.35 -18.33
N GLN A 216 -2.23 3.26 -17.57
CA GLN A 216 -2.26 1.90 -18.10
C GLN A 216 -3.47 1.65 -19.00
N GLU A 217 -4.67 2.10 -18.61
CA GLU A 217 -5.88 1.99 -19.42
C GLU A 217 -5.72 2.62 -20.82
N ARG A 218 -4.90 3.67 -20.94
CA ARG A 218 -4.58 4.30 -22.24
C ARG A 218 -3.55 3.51 -23.05
N LEU A 219 -2.83 2.59 -22.44
CA LEU A 219 -1.90 1.71 -23.14
C LEU A 219 -2.61 0.52 -23.79
N LEU A 220 -3.76 0.11 -23.27
CA LEU A 220 -4.58 -0.94 -23.84
C LEU A 220 -5.40 -0.40 -25.03
N PRO A 221 -5.75 -1.24 -26.03
CA PRO A 221 -6.56 -0.81 -27.14
C PRO A 221 -7.99 -0.49 -26.68
N THR A 222 -8.43 0.74 -26.91
CA THR A 222 -9.80 1.18 -26.65
C THR A 222 -10.77 0.80 -27.77
N THR A 223 -10.22 0.64 -28.98
CA THR A 223 -10.95 0.22 -30.18
C THR A 223 -10.07 -0.75 -30.96
N LEU A 224 -10.68 -1.82 -31.46
CA LEU A 224 -10.02 -2.77 -32.32
C LEU A 224 -10.27 -2.41 -33.81
N PRO A 225 -9.34 -2.76 -34.72
CA PRO A 225 -9.54 -2.51 -36.13
C PRO A 225 -10.75 -3.29 -36.66
N ASP A 226 -11.52 -2.65 -37.52
CA ASP A 226 -12.56 -3.30 -38.29
C ASP A 226 -11.92 -4.08 -39.46
N VAL A 227 -12.21 -5.38 -39.54
CA VAL A 227 -11.60 -6.29 -40.50
C VAL A 227 -12.71 -6.92 -41.34
N PRO A 228 -12.86 -6.55 -42.59
CA PRO A 228 -13.94 -7.10 -43.43
C PRO A 228 -13.95 -8.64 -43.43
N GLY A 229 -15.11 -9.23 -43.23
CA GLY A 229 -15.27 -10.70 -43.17
C GLY A 229 -14.80 -11.37 -41.87
N HIS A 230 -14.41 -10.58 -40.86
CA HIS A 230 -13.97 -11.10 -39.58
C HIS A 230 -14.62 -10.31 -38.41
N GLU A 231 -14.75 -10.99 -37.28
CA GLU A 231 -15.08 -10.35 -36.00
C GLU A 231 -13.91 -10.45 -35.06
N LEU A 232 -13.58 -9.35 -34.43
CA LEU A 232 -12.50 -9.23 -33.46
C LEU A 232 -13.02 -8.59 -32.17
N ALA A 233 -12.81 -9.24 -31.04
CA ALA A 233 -13.13 -8.73 -29.72
C ALA A 233 -12.00 -9.00 -28.76
N GLY A 234 -11.81 -8.12 -27.79
CA GLY A 234 -10.81 -8.29 -26.75
C GLY A 234 -11.20 -7.55 -25.47
N LEU A 235 -10.81 -8.10 -24.36
CA LEU A 235 -11.03 -7.56 -23.02
C LEU A 235 -9.79 -7.86 -22.17
N CYS A 236 -9.40 -6.88 -21.36
CA CYS A 236 -8.38 -7.02 -20.33
C CYS A 236 -8.91 -6.36 -19.05
N LEU A 237 -8.95 -7.12 -17.98
CA LEU A 237 -9.46 -6.71 -16.66
C LEU A 237 -8.42 -7.05 -15.60
N PRO A 238 -7.80 -6.05 -15.01
CA PRO A 238 -6.86 -6.28 -13.93
C PRO A 238 -7.60 -6.73 -12.65
N SER A 239 -7.00 -7.64 -11.91
CA SER A 239 -7.47 -8.12 -10.60
C SER A 239 -7.27 -7.07 -9.51
N ALA A 240 -6.24 -6.24 -9.65
CA ALA A 240 -5.94 -5.09 -8.82
C ALA A 240 -6.19 -3.77 -9.58
N ARG A 241 -5.68 -2.64 -9.08
CA ARG A 241 -5.82 -1.35 -9.79
C ARG A 241 -5.01 -1.28 -11.07
N VAL A 242 -3.88 -1.97 -11.13
CA VAL A 242 -3.00 -2.12 -12.30
C VAL A 242 -2.56 -3.57 -12.37
N GLY A 243 -2.35 -4.07 -13.59
CA GLY A 243 -2.05 -5.47 -13.85
C GLY A 243 -0.83 -5.70 -14.74
N GLY A 244 -0.41 -6.96 -14.82
CA GLY A 244 0.64 -7.45 -15.71
C GLY A 244 0.14 -7.80 -17.11
N ASP A 245 -1.14 -8.09 -17.24
CA ASP A 245 -1.78 -8.51 -18.47
C ASP A 245 -1.76 -7.42 -19.56
N TYR A 246 -1.58 -7.88 -20.77
CA TYR A 246 -1.57 -7.02 -21.95
C TYR A 246 -2.15 -7.74 -23.16
N PHE A 247 -2.97 -7.04 -23.94
CA PHE A 247 -3.27 -7.43 -25.29
C PHE A 247 -3.21 -6.25 -26.25
N ASP A 248 -2.94 -6.55 -27.52
CA ASP A 248 -2.97 -5.54 -28.58
C ASP A 248 -3.32 -6.14 -29.94
N VAL A 249 -3.88 -5.31 -30.79
CA VAL A 249 -4.09 -5.61 -32.21
C VAL A 249 -3.57 -4.42 -33.02
N VAL A 250 -2.42 -4.64 -33.64
CA VAL A 250 -1.67 -3.59 -34.31
C VAL A 250 -1.71 -3.80 -35.84
N PRO A 251 -2.25 -2.87 -36.62
CA PRO A 251 -2.07 -2.89 -38.07
C PRO A 251 -0.58 -2.82 -38.43
N ILE A 252 -0.12 -3.75 -39.26
CA ILE A 252 1.27 -3.83 -39.71
C ILE A 252 1.36 -3.74 -41.26
N PRO A 253 2.56 -3.47 -41.82
CA PRO A 253 2.73 -3.37 -43.27
C PRO A 253 2.17 -4.58 -44.05
N GLY A 254 1.64 -4.33 -45.24
CA GLY A 254 1.05 -5.40 -46.07
C GLY A 254 -0.42 -5.72 -45.75
N GLY A 255 -1.12 -4.92 -44.94
CA GLY A 255 -2.52 -5.15 -44.60
C GLY A 255 -2.76 -6.25 -43.57
N GLN A 256 -1.72 -6.70 -42.94
CA GLN A 256 -1.77 -7.70 -41.87
C GLN A 256 -2.02 -7.07 -40.51
N LEU A 257 -2.37 -7.92 -39.52
CA LEU A 257 -2.55 -7.52 -38.12
C LEU A 257 -1.54 -8.27 -37.25
N GLY A 258 -0.79 -7.53 -36.44
CA GLY A 258 -0.08 -8.11 -35.30
C GLY A 258 -1.06 -8.26 -34.13
N ILE A 259 -1.17 -9.46 -33.59
CA ILE A 259 -2.01 -9.76 -32.41
C ILE A 259 -1.10 -10.25 -31.30
N VAL A 260 -1.26 -9.67 -30.12
CA VAL A 260 -0.43 -9.98 -28.94
C VAL A 260 -1.34 -10.17 -27.74
N VAL A 261 -1.10 -11.23 -26.99
CA VAL A 261 -1.62 -11.39 -25.61
C VAL A 261 -0.43 -11.79 -24.76
N ALA A 262 -0.25 -11.15 -23.63
CA ALA A 262 0.89 -11.41 -22.76
C ALA A 262 0.48 -11.24 -21.30
N ASP A 263 1.18 -11.95 -20.43
CA ASP A 263 1.08 -11.86 -18.99
C ASP A 263 2.48 -11.74 -18.38
N VAL A 264 2.67 -10.76 -17.53
CA VAL A 264 3.92 -10.47 -16.80
C VAL A 264 3.84 -11.10 -15.42
N SER A 265 4.79 -11.94 -15.09
CA SER A 265 4.89 -12.59 -13.78
C SER A 265 4.81 -11.60 -12.62
N GLY A 266 3.95 -11.91 -11.64
CA GLY A 266 3.68 -11.04 -10.48
C GLY A 266 2.48 -10.12 -10.74
N HIS A 267 2.20 -9.24 -9.79
CA HIS A 267 0.99 -8.39 -9.83
C HIS A 267 1.29 -6.95 -9.43
N GLY A 268 0.36 -6.06 -9.73
CA GLY A 268 0.41 -4.67 -9.31
C GLY A 268 1.42 -3.81 -10.08
N LEU A 269 1.95 -2.78 -9.43
CA LEU A 269 2.74 -1.73 -10.09
C LEU A 269 4.04 -2.25 -10.76
N PRO A 270 4.82 -3.17 -10.18
CA PRO A 270 6.01 -3.70 -10.85
C PRO A 270 5.67 -4.39 -12.18
N ALA A 271 4.66 -5.27 -12.19
CA ALA A 271 4.21 -5.95 -13.40
C ALA A 271 3.69 -4.97 -14.47
N ALA A 272 2.94 -3.94 -14.06
CA ALA A 272 2.43 -2.90 -14.96
C ALA A 272 3.55 -2.10 -15.64
N ILE A 273 4.67 -1.84 -14.96
CA ILE A 273 5.84 -1.15 -15.54
C ILE A 273 6.51 -2.03 -16.59
N ILE A 274 6.73 -3.31 -16.28
CA ILE A 274 7.32 -4.28 -17.21
C ILE A 274 6.41 -4.44 -18.43
N MET A 275 5.10 -4.59 -18.25
CA MET A 275 4.10 -4.64 -19.31
C MET A 275 4.23 -3.42 -20.25
N SER A 276 4.42 -2.23 -19.69
CA SER A 276 4.55 -1.00 -20.49
C SER A 276 5.80 -1.02 -21.38
N ALA A 277 6.92 -1.51 -20.85
CA ALA A 277 8.16 -1.70 -21.61
C ALA A 277 8.00 -2.79 -22.69
N PHE A 278 7.42 -3.94 -22.33
CA PHE A 278 7.10 -5.03 -23.26
C PHE A 278 6.23 -4.53 -24.42
N ARG A 279 5.15 -3.81 -24.11
CA ARG A 279 4.28 -3.20 -25.13
C ARG A 279 5.05 -2.29 -26.10
N ALA A 280 5.93 -1.43 -25.58
CA ALA A 280 6.69 -0.52 -26.43
C ALA A 280 7.60 -1.28 -27.38
N LEU A 281 8.30 -2.29 -26.90
CA LEU A 281 9.19 -3.14 -27.69
C LEU A 281 8.43 -3.92 -28.77
N VAL A 282 7.39 -4.67 -28.39
CA VAL A 282 6.65 -5.51 -29.34
C VAL A 282 5.99 -4.67 -30.44
N ARG A 283 5.41 -3.50 -30.11
CA ARG A 283 4.85 -2.61 -31.14
C ARG A 283 5.90 -2.05 -32.09
N THR A 284 7.10 -1.76 -31.59
CA THR A 284 8.22 -1.27 -32.40
C THR A 284 8.68 -2.35 -33.37
N CYS A 285 8.88 -3.59 -32.90
CA CYS A 285 9.29 -4.71 -33.72
C CYS A 285 8.24 -5.07 -34.80
N LEU A 286 6.95 -5.12 -34.42
CA LEU A 286 5.84 -5.36 -35.34
C LEU A 286 5.78 -4.30 -36.46
N ARG A 287 5.92 -3.03 -36.13
CA ARG A 287 5.90 -1.91 -37.10
C ARG A 287 7.15 -1.89 -37.99
N ALA A 288 8.28 -2.37 -37.49
CA ALA A 288 9.50 -2.54 -38.27
C ALA A 288 9.44 -3.73 -39.27
N GLY A 289 8.37 -4.54 -39.22
CA GLY A 289 8.17 -5.67 -40.10
C GLY A 289 9.09 -6.86 -39.80
N GLN A 290 9.56 -6.98 -38.55
CA GLN A 290 10.34 -8.16 -38.13
C GLN A 290 9.48 -9.43 -38.15
N SER A 291 10.10 -10.57 -38.37
CA SER A 291 9.44 -11.87 -38.28
C SER A 291 9.12 -12.22 -36.82
N LEU A 292 8.16 -13.11 -36.56
CA LEU A 292 7.72 -13.47 -35.22
C LEU A 292 8.83 -14.07 -34.36
N ASP A 293 9.68 -14.88 -34.93
CA ASP A 293 10.85 -15.45 -34.25
C ASP A 293 11.89 -14.39 -33.89
N GLU A 294 12.16 -13.42 -34.80
CA GLU A 294 13.03 -12.27 -34.50
C GLU A 294 12.45 -11.40 -33.38
N ILE A 295 11.13 -11.16 -33.37
CA ILE A 295 10.44 -10.41 -32.29
C ILE A 295 10.60 -11.16 -30.98
N ALA A 296 10.31 -12.45 -30.92
CA ALA A 296 10.44 -13.25 -29.72
C ALA A 296 11.88 -13.24 -29.16
N GLN A 297 12.89 -13.42 -30.03
CA GLN A 297 14.31 -13.38 -29.68
C GLN A 297 14.71 -11.96 -29.16
N THR A 298 14.18 -10.90 -29.76
CA THR A 298 14.47 -9.53 -29.32
C THR A 298 13.88 -9.28 -27.94
N LEU A 299 12.64 -9.68 -27.72
CA LEU A 299 11.97 -9.56 -26.41
C LEU A 299 12.70 -10.37 -25.33
N ASP A 300 13.05 -11.61 -25.63
CA ASP A 300 13.77 -12.50 -24.70
C ASP A 300 15.11 -11.90 -24.25
N ARG A 301 15.85 -11.27 -25.16
CA ARG A 301 17.14 -10.63 -24.86
C ARG A 301 17.01 -9.32 -24.07
N GLU A 302 16.00 -8.49 -24.35
CA GLU A 302 15.87 -7.15 -23.75
C GLU A 302 15.11 -7.15 -22.39
N LEU A 303 14.29 -8.17 -22.12
CA LEU A 303 13.50 -8.27 -20.89
C LEU A 303 14.36 -8.42 -19.62
N PRO A 304 15.40 -9.26 -19.55
CA PRO A 304 16.22 -9.43 -18.35
C PRO A 304 16.83 -8.12 -17.83
N ASP A 305 17.27 -7.25 -18.74
CA ASP A 305 17.84 -5.94 -18.40
C ASP A 305 16.78 -5.00 -17.76
N THR A 306 15.51 -5.18 -18.14
CA THR A 306 14.38 -4.40 -17.62
C THR A 306 13.90 -4.91 -16.26
N THR A 307 14.05 -6.22 -16.00
CA THR A 307 13.44 -6.91 -14.85
C THR A 307 14.43 -7.21 -13.72
N ALA A 308 15.71 -6.86 -13.88
CA ALA A 308 16.78 -7.28 -12.97
C ALA A 308 16.82 -8.81 -12.72
N GLY A 309 16.35 -9.61 -13.69
CA GLY A 309 16.36 -11.06 -13.66
C GLY A 309 15.32 -11.73 -12.76
N ASN A 310 14.37 -10.98 -12.21
CA ASN A 310 13.39 -11.51 -11.25
C ASN A 310 11.96 -11.63 -11.80
N ALA A 311 11.73 -11.28 -13.06
CA ALA A 311 10.43 -11.41 -13.71
C ALA A 311 10.58 -11.95 -15.13
N PHE A 312 9.55 -12.62 -15.59
CA PHE A 312 9.42 -13.16 -16.92
C PHE A 312 8.08 -12.75 -17.54
N VAL A 313 7.95 -12.93 -18.83
CA VAL A 313 6.71 -12.68 -19.55
C VAL A 313 6.31 -13.93 -20.33
N THR A 314 5.06 -14.33 -20.19
CA THR A 314 4.44 -15.28 -21.10
C THR A 314 3.68 -14.53 -22.18
N ALA A 315 3.76 -14.96 -23.44
CA ALA A 315 3.09 -14.25 -24.52
C ALA A 315 2.71 -15.15 -25.68
N VAL A 316 1.63 -14.79 -26.36
CA VAL A 316 1.35 -15.22 -27.74
C VAL A 316 1.59 -14.03 -28.65
N LEU A 317 2.53 -14.18 -29.55
CA LEU A 317 2.84 -13.24 -30.62
C LEU A 317 2.28 -13.78 -31.93
N ALA A 318 1.45 -13.02 -32.65
CA ALA A 318 0.85 -13.51 -33.88
C ALA A 318 0.77 -12.44 -34.95
N MET A 319 0.78 -12.93 -36.23
CA MET A 319 0.50 -12.14 -37.42
C MET A 319 -0.63 -12.79 -38.19
N PHE A 320 -1.68 -12.03 -38.41
CA PHE A 320 -2.86 -12.45 -39.13
C PHE A 320 -2.98 -11.71 -40.48
N ASP A 321 -3.13 -12.49 -41.57
CA ASP A 321 -3.46 -11.96 -42.88
C ASP A 321 -4.95 -12.18 -43.18
N PRO A 322 -5.77 -11.13 -43.14
CA PRO A 322 -7.20 -11.24 -43.36
C PRO A 322 -7.56 -11.72 -44.78
N ALA A 323 -6.74 -11.42 -45.78
CA ALA A 323 -7.04 -11.78 -47.17
C ALA A 323 -6.94 -13.29 -47.41
N SER A 324 -5.95 -13.94 -46.84
CA SER A 324 -5.75 -15.40 -46.98
C SER A 324 -6.35 -16.20 -45.84
N GLY A 325 -6.65 -15.57 -44.70
CA GLY A 325 -7.01 -16.25 -43.44
C GLY A 325 -5.81 -16.87 -42.71
N ARG A 326 -4.59 -16.60 -43.17
CA ARG A 326 -3.35 -17.16 -42.61
C ARG A 326 -3.05 -16.54 -41.28
N PHE A 327 -2.88 -17.38 -40.26
CA PHE A 327 -2.51 -16.97 -38.89
C PHE A 327 -1.18 -17.66 -38.54
N ARG A 328 -0.12 -16.88 -38.42
CA ARG A 328 1.18 -17.31 -37.92
C ARG A 328 1.35 -16.88 -36.49
N TYR A 329 1.92 -17.71 -35.66
CA TYR A 329 2.06 -17.43 -34.24
C TYR A 329 3.33 -18.04 -33.64
N VAL A 330 3.75 -17.49 -32.51
CA VAL A 330 4.74 -18.04 -31.60
C VAL A 330 4.14 -18.00 -30.20
N ASN A 331 4.05 -19.15 -29.56
CA ASN A 331 3.70 -19.23 -28.13
C ASN A 331 4.99 -19.18 -27.32
N CYS A 332 5.14 -18.12 -26.51
CA CYS A 332 6.28 -17.91 -25.63
C CYS A 332 5.92 -18.33 -24.20
N GLY A 333 5.74 -19.63 -23.97
CA GLY A 333 5.39 -20.18 -22.64
C GLY A 333 4.04 -19.77 -22.10
N HIS A 334 3.14 -19.29 -22.93
CA HIS A 334 1.81 -18.85 -22.59
C HIS A 334 0.79 -20.00 -22.69
N HIS A 335 -0.41 -19.83 -22.12
CA HIS A 335 -1.50 -20.76 -22.37
C HIS A 335 -1.75 -20.90 -23.88
N PRO A 336 -1.83 -22.14 -24.42
CA PRO A 336 -2.02 -22.32 -25.83
C PRO A 336 -3.33 -21.71 -26.33
N PRO A 337 -3.34 -20.91 -27.42
CA PRO A 337 -4.58 -20.44 -28.02
C PRO A 337 -5.51 -21.60 -28.41
N LEU A 338 -6.79 -21.37 -28.17
CA LEU A 338 -7.86 -22.30 -28.52
C LEU A 338 -8.36 -22.02 -29.95
N LEU A 339 -8.19 -22.97 -30.86
CA LEU A 339 -8.84 -22.97 -32.17
C LEU A 339 -10.07 -23.87 -32.13
N ASP A 340 -11.26 -23.24 -32.20
CA ASP A 340 -12.53 -23.94 -32.26
C ASP A 340 -13.11 -23.92 -33.67
N ARG A 341 -13.31 -25.13 -34.23
CA ARG A 341 -13.83 -25.37 -35.57
C ARG A 341 -15.18 -26.05 -35.53
N PRO A 342 -16.14 -25.67 -36.41
CA PRO A 342 -17.42 -26.35 -36.46
C PRO A 342 -17.30 -27.87 -36.65
N GLY A 343 -17.92 -28.62 -35.72
CA GLY A 343 -17.96 -30.06 -35.81
C GLY A 343 -16.64 -30.80 -35.58
N ARG A 344 -15.64 -30.13 -35.03
CA ARG A 344 -14.35 -30.73 -34.66
C ARG A 344 -14.08 -30.52 -33.16
N SER A 345 -13.22 -31.37 -32.61
CA SER A 345 -12.71 -31.16 -31.26
C SER A 345 -11.82 -29.91 -31.21
N PRO A 346 -11.81 -29.19 -30.07
CA PRO A 346 -10.93 -28.05 -29.86
C PRO A 346 -9.46 -28.39 -30.13
N GLN A 347 -8.74 -27.48 -30.78
CA GLN A 347 -7.31 -27.63 -31.07
C GLN A 347 -6.56 -26.56 -30.28
N TRP A 348 -5.52 -26.97 -29.57
CA TRP A 348 -4.65 -26.07 -28.82
C TRP A 348 -3.38 -25.79 -29.65
N LEU A 349 -3.00 -24.51 -29.76
CA LEU A 349 -1.89 -24.05 -30.57
C LEU A 349 -0.66 -23.83 -29.68
N ASP A 350 0.20 -24.82 -29.59
CA ASP A 350 1.33 -24.91 -28.66
C ASP A 350 2.71 -24.63 -29.26
N GLN A 351 2.81 -24.47 -30.61
CA GLN A 351 4.11 -24.20 -31.26
C GLN A 351 4.71 -22.88 -30.77
N GLY A 352 6.01 -22.90 -30.43
CA GLY A 352 6.70 -21.70 -29.94
C GLY A 352 8.00 -22.01 -29.23
N GLY A 353 8.16 -21.54 -28.01
CA GLY A 353 9.33 -21.69 -27.19
C GLY A 353 9.04 -21.47 -25.71
N PRO A 354 10.07 -21.33 -24.88
CA PRO A 354 9.88 -21.04 -23.47
C PRO A 354 9.32 -19.63 -23.24
N LEU A 355 8.98 -19.31 -21.98
CA LEU A 355 8.64 -17.95 -21.58
C LEU A 355 9.84 -16.99 -21.82
N LEU A 356 9.53 -15.70 -21.95
CA LEU A 356 10.49 -14.66 -22.30
C LEU A 356 11.23 -14.12 -21.06
N GLY A 357 12.54 -13.90 -21.19
CA GLY A 357 13.35 -13.23 -20.19
C GLY A 357 13.92 -14.12 -19.10
N LEU A 358 13.82 -15.45 -19.23
CA LEU A 358 14.35 -16.40 -18.23
C LEU A 358 15.46 -17.32 -18.77
N ILE A 359 15.42 -17.68 -20.06
CA ILE A 359 16.35 -18.65 -20.65
C ILE A 359 17.17 -17.97 -21.74
N ASP A 360 18.43 -17.70 -21.45
CA ASP A 360 19.33 -17.05 -22.40
C ASP A 360 19.53 -17.92 -23.68
N GLY A 361 19.40 -17.28 -24.85
CA GLY A 361 19.53 -17.91 -26.12
C GLY A 361 18.39 -18.87 -26.51
N ALA A 362 17.21 -18.67 -25.97
CA ALA A 362 16.02 -19.46 -26.31
C ALA A 362 15.70 -19.42 -27.78
N ARG A 363 15.13 -20.54 -28.31
CA ARG A 363 14.67 -20.65 -29.70
C ARG A 363 13.15 -20.68 -29.71
N PHE A 364 12.59 -20.00 -30.70
CA PHE A 364 11.16 -19.87 -30.87
C PHE A 364 10.73 -20.36 -32.26
N GLU A 365 9.83 -21.33 -32.29
CA GLU A 365 9.32 -21.92 -33.54
C GLU A 365 8.00 -21.21 -33.91
N VAL A 366 7.87 -20.90 -35.19
CA VAL A 366 6.66 -20.29 -35.76
C VAL A 366 5.66 -21.35 -36.15
N GLY A 367 4.48 -21.34 -35.53
CA GLY A 367 3.34 -22.14 -35.97
C GLY A 367 2.53 -21.40 -37.03
N GLU A 368 1.85 -22.17 -37.88
CA GLU A 368 0.97 -21.60 -38.90
C GLU A 368 -0.32 -22.42 -39.04
N ILE A 369 -1.45 -21.70 -39.11
CA ILE A 369 -2.75 -22.26 -39.47
C ILE A 369 -3.45 -21.35 -40.48
N VAL A 370 -4.47 -21.88 -41.12
CA VAL A 370 -5.41 -21.09 -41.91
C VAL A 370 -6.77 -21.18 -41.27
N LEU A 371 -7.35 -20.02 -40.92
CA LEU A 371 -8.71 -19.92 -40.44
C LEU A 371 -9.67 -20.12 -41.61
N ALA A 372 -10.51 -21.13 -41.51
CA ALA A 372 -11.63 -21.35 -42.43
C ALA A 372 -12.84 -20.45 -41.98
N PRO A 373 -13.82 -20.27 -42.87
CA PRO A 373 -15.09 -19.64 -42.46
C PRO A 373 -15.68 -20.32 -41.21
N GLU A 374 -16.20 -19.50 -40.28
CA GLU A 374 -16.79 -19.89 -38.98
C GLU A 374 -15.78 -20.46 -37.97
N ASP A 375 -14.49 -20.51 -38.28
CA ASP A 375 -13.47 -20.81 -37.26
C ASP A 375 -13.37 -19.66 -36.24
N GLN A 376 -13.18 -20.02 -34.98
CA GLN A 376 -12.94 -19.09 -33.83
C GLN A 376 -11.57 -19.39 -33.24
N LEU A 377 -10.78 -18.36 -33.09
CA LEU A 377 -9.49 -18.43 -32.39
C LEU A 377 -9.59 -17.57 -31.10
N VAL A 378 -9.27 -18.17 -29.97
CA VAL A 378 -9.29 -17.51 -28.65
C VAL A 378 -7.89 -17.56 -28.05
N ILE A 379 -7.38 -16.41 -27.67
CA ILE A 379 -6.13 -16.25 -26.91
C ILE A 379 -6.50 -15.67 -25.56
N PHE A 380 -5.97 -16.23 -24.47
CA PHE A 380 -6.41 -15.87 -23.11
C PHE A 380 -5.29 -16.05 -22.09
N THR A 381 -5.35 -15.33 -20.99
CA THR A 381 -4.44 -15.47 -19.84
C THR A 381 -4.99 -16.46 -18.82
N ASP A 382 -4.13 -16.95 -17.94
CA ASP A 382 -4.45 -17.98 -16.95
C ASP A 382 -5.55 -17.59 -15.98
N GLY A 383 -5.71 -16.30 -15.66
CA GLY A 383 -6.75 -15.81 -14.75
C GLY A 383 -8.17 -16.24 -15.09
N ILE A 384 -8.45 -16.69 -16.35
CA ILE A 384 -9.72 -17.28 -16.72
C ILE A 384 -9.78 -18.75 -16.27
N VAL A 385 -8.84 -19.56 -16.74
CA VAL A 385 -8.88 -21.01 -16.53
C VAL A 385 -8.47 -21.41 -15.12
N GLU A 386 -7.70 -20.56 -14.46
CA GLU A 386 -7.25 -20.70 -13.07
C GLU A 386 -8.20 -20.05 -12.06
N ALA A 387 -9.31 -19.44 -12.50
CA ALA A 387 -10.35 -18.96 -11.60
C ALA A 387 -10.83 -20.09 -10.67
N ARG A 388 -10.88 -19.83 -9.36
CA ARG A 388 -11.21 -20.84 -8.34
C ARG A 388 -12.62 -20.64 -7.79
N SER A 389 -13.38 -21.73 -7.73
CA SER A 389 -14.64 -21.72 -7.00
C SER A 389 -14.42 -21.65 -5.49
N PRO A 390 -15.44 -21.27 -4.68
CA PRO A 390 -15.37 -21.32 -3.22
C PRO A 390 -15.04 -22.72 -2.65
N ALA A 391 -15.26 -23.78 -3.45
CA ALA A 391 -14.89 -25.16 -3.11
C ALA A 391 -13.45 -25.55 -3.54
N GLY A 392 -12.69 -24.61 -4.13
CA GLY A 392 -11.32 -24.82 -4.60
C GLY A 392 -11.18 -25.50 -5.97
N ALA A 393 -12.28 -25.71 -6.71
CA ALA A 393 -12.21 -26.25 -8.08
C ALA A 393 -11.79 -25.16 -9.07
N TRP A 394 -11.03 -25.56 -10.10
CA TRP A 394 -10.62 -24.70 -11.19
C TRP A 394 -11.74 -24.54 -12.23
N PHE A 395 -11.81 -23.39 -12.86
CA PHE A 395 -12.72 -23.14 -14.00
C PHE A 395 -12.40 -24.08 -15.17
N GLY A 396 -11.12 -24.12 -15.55
CA GLY A 396 -10.55 -25.08 -16.48
C GLY A 396 -10.73 -24.74 -17.96
N ALA A 397 -9.83 -25.27 -18.77
CA ALA A 397 -9.80 -25.04 -20.21
C ALA A 397 -10.99 -25.69 -20.97
N ASP A 398 -11.52 -26.79 -20.46
CA ASP A 398 -12.67 -27.49 -21.10
C ASP A 398 -13.93 -26.62 -21.03
N ARG A 399 -14.19 -25.99 -19.88
CA ARG A 399 -15.34 -25.06 -19.70
C ARG A 399 -15.21 -23.84 -20.60
N LEU A 400 -13.97 -23.29 -20.73
CA LEU A 400 -13.72 -22.20 -21.67
C LEU A 400 -14.06 -22.64 -23.11
N ALA A 401 -13.60 -23.81 -23.53
CA ALA A 401 -13.86 -24.34 -24.87
C ALA A 401 -15.38 -24.56 -25.12
N GLU A 402 -16.12 -25.06 -24.14
CA GLU A 402 -17.58 -25.24 -24.22
C GLU A 402 -18.30 -23.89 -24.38
N LEU A 403 -17.90 -22.86 -23.62
CA LEU A 403 -18.50 -21.52 -23.71
C LEU A 403 -18.24 -20.88 -25.07
N VAL A 404 -17.02 -20.99 -25.59
CA VAL A 404 -16.64 -20.49 -26.91
C VAL A 404 -17.45 -21.20 -28.01
N ALA A 405 -17.55 -22.53 -27.96
CA ALA A 405 -18.30 -23.32 -28.93
C ALA A 405 -19.81 -23.03 -28.92
N SER A 406 -20.40 -22.84 -27.73
CA SER A 406 -21.83 -22.51 -27.59
C SER A 406 -22.15 -21.08 -28.04
N GLY A 407 -21.16 -20.18 -27.98
CA GLY A 407 -21.29 -18.77 -28.36
C GLY A 407 -21.20 -18.45 -29.86
N ARG A 408 -21.14 -19.46 -30.74
CA ARG A 408 -20.96 -19.25 -32.20
C ARG A 408 -22.02 -18.36 -32.85
N ALA A 409 -23.26 -18.42 -32.40
CA ALA A 409 -24.36 -17.61 -32.91
C ALA A 409 -24.36 -16.16 -32.38
N GLN A 410 -23.60 -15.88 -31.33
CA GLN A 410 -23.46 -14.56 -30.71
C GLN A 410 -22.38 -13.73 -31.43
N ARG A 411 -22.35 -12.41 -31.20
CA ARG A 411 -21.24 -11.58 -31.64
C ARG A 411 -19.97 -11.92 -30.84
N ALA A 412 -18.80 -11.76 -31.46
CA ALA A 412 -17.53 -12.03 -30.80
C ALA A 412 -17.40 -11.31 -29.43
N ARG A 413 -17.87 -10.06 -29.35
CA ARG A 413 -17.88 -9.28 -28.11
C ARG A 413 -18.73 -9.91 -27.02
N GLU A 414 -19.91 -10.40 -27.38
CA GLU A 414 -20.83 -11.05 -26.42
C GLU A 414 -20.22 -12.35 -25.87
N VAL A 415 -19.52 -13.10 -26.70
CA VAL A 415 -18.81 -14.32 -26.27
C VAL A 415 -17.72 -13.99 -25.26
N VAL A 416 -16.88 -12.99 -25.55
CA VAL A 416 -15.83 -12.51 -24.63
C VAL A 416 -16.41 -12.07 -23.29
N GLU A 417 -17.46 -11.24 -23.32
CA GLU A 417 -18.14 -10.76 -22.12
C GLU A 417 -18.77 -11.92 -21.31
N ASN A 418 -19.40 -12.89 -21.98
CA ASN A 418 -20.02 -14.04 -21.32
C ASN A 418 -18.98 -14.95 -20.65
N VAL A 419 -17.84 -15.22 -21.29
CA VAL A 419 -16.76 -16.00 -20.67
C VAL A 419 -16.29 -15.37 -19.36
N VAL A 420 -16.11 -14.05 -19.34
CA VAL A 420 -15.70 -13.33 -18.14
C VAL A 420 -16.78 -13.33 -17.06
N ILE A 421 -18.05 -13.17 -17.45
CA ILE A 421 -19.20 -13.26 -16.52
C ILE A 421 -19.26 -14.63 -15.87
N GLU A 422 -19.13 -15.69 -16.66
CA GLU A 422 -19.14 -17.08 -16.16
C GLU A 422 -17.95 -17.38 -15.25
N ALA A 423 -16.72 -16.94 -15.61
CA ALA A 423 -15.55 -17.10 -14.76
C ALA A 423 -15.70 -16.37 -13.41
N ARG A 424 -16.23 -15.13 -13.43
CA ARG A 424 -16.55 -14.38 -12.20
C ARG A 424 -17.64 -15.04 -11.36
N GLY A 425 -18.70 -15.51 -12.02
CA GLY A 425 -19.78 -16.23 -11.35
C GLY A 425 -19.28 -17.52 -10.67
N PHE A 426 -18.35 -18.21 -11.32
CA PHE A 426 -17.72 -19.41 -10.78
C PHE A 426 -16.81 -19.12 -9.58
N ALA A 427 -16.06 -18.01 -9.60
CA ALA A 427 -15.24 -17.57 -8.48
C ALA A 427 -16.06 -17.06 -7.28
N GLY A 428 -17.31 -16.67 -7.50
CA GLY A 428 -18.21 -16.23 -6.43
C GLY A 428 -17.81 -14.92 -5.77
N VAL A 429 -18.03 -14.81 -4.45
CA VAL A 429 -17.82 -13.57 -3.69
C VAL A 429 -16.34 -13.13 -3.62
N GLN A 430 -15.41 -14.06 -3.73
CA GLN A 430 -13.96 -13.77 -3.70
C GLN A 430 -13.52 -13.02 -4.96
N GLY A 431 -14.26 -13.18 -6.08
CA GLY A 431 -13.89 -12.59 -7.37
C GLY A 431 -12.72 -13.32 -8.04
N LEU A 432 -12.18 -12.72 -9.09
CA LEU A 432 -11.01 -13.25 -9.80
C LEU A 432 -9.73 -12.83 -9.06
N GLU A 433 -8.86 -13.79 -8.78
CA GLU A 433 -7.61 -13.60 -8.02
C GLU A 433 -6.48 -13.04 -8.90
N ASP A 434 -6.57 -13.25 -10.23
CA ASP A 434 -5.59 -12.80 -11.20
C ASP A 434 -6.19 -11.94 -12.30
N ASP A 435 -5.32 -11.28 -13.06
CA ASP A 435 -5.70 -10.48 -14.22
C ASP A 435 -6.35 -11.39 -15.28
N VAL A 436 -7.31 -10.86 -16.00
CA VAL A 436 -8.06 -11.63 -17.01
C VAL A 436 -7.99 -10.93 -18.35
N THR A 437 -7.41 -11.59 -19.31
CA THR A 437 -7.37 -11.13 -20.70
C THR A 437 -7.89 -12.19 -21.64
N LEU A 438 -8.73 -11.78 -22.58
CA LEU A 438 -9.29 -12.64 -23.63
C LEU A 438 -9.36 -11.87 -24.95
N VAL A 439 -8.86 -12.47 -26.01
CA VAL A 439 -9.00 -11.99 -27.38
C VAL A 439 -9.64 -13.07 -28.24
N LEU A 440 -10.69 -12.75 -28.96
CA LEU A 440 -11.37 -13.63 -29.90
C LEU A 440 -11.28 -13.06 -31.31
N LEU A 441 -10.78 -13.85 -32.22
CA LEU A 441 -10.81 -13.64 -33.68
C LEU A 441 -11.70 -14.71 -34.33
N ARG A 442 -12.71 -14.28 -35.05
CA ARG A 442 -13.60 -15.18 -35.80
C ARG A 442 -13.60 -14.80 -37.28
N ARG A 443 -13.42 -15.78 -38.16
CA ARG A 443 -13.65 -15.57 -39.57
C ARG A 443 -15.12 -15.82 -39.90
N ARG A 444 -15.77 -14.82 -40.44
CA ARG A 444 -17.13 -14.96 -41.03
C ARG A 444 -16.99 -15.48 -42.45
N THR A 445 -18.09 -15.66 -43.12
CA THR A 445 -18.15 -16.21 -44.50
C THR A 445 -17.29 -15.47 -45.51
#